data_3adf6205d9b3fca3140dbb7330c34c18
#
_entry.id   3adf6205d9b3fca3140dbb7330c34c18
#
_cell.length_a   1.000
_cell.length_b   1.000
_cell.length_c   1.000
_cell.angle_alpha   90.00
_cell.angle_beta   90.00
_cell.angle_gamma   90.00
#
_symmetry.space_group_name_H-M   'P 1'
#
loop_
_entity.id
_entity.type
_entity.pdbx_description
1 polymer ?
#
loop_
_entity_poly.entity_id
_entity_poly.type
_entity_poly.pdbx_seq_one_letter_code
_entity_poly.pdbx_strand_id
1 'polypeptide(L)'
;MRIQLLRHYFALTLLLITSISSASPFGLSTVAAVVSANTASTASPKTFVFSAIPDQDEANLQERFDKVAVYLQDQLGIEVRYIPVKSYAAAVTAFRNNQVQLAWFGGLSGVQARRLVPGSQAIAQGTEDPFFTSYIIAHSSTGIEPSDSLPAAITGKTFTFGSKGSTSGRLMPEHFIRENLGDTPNNLFSKVGYSGDHSRTIALVQSGAYEVGAVNYKVWDKQLADGKIDSDKVKVIWRTPSYPDYQWTVRGDVNNSWGPDFQARLTEALLSMDDPDLLASFPRSGFIAADNKLYQPILDTAISVGIIDADQ
;
A
#
# COMPACT_ATOMS: atom_id res chain seq x y z
N MET A 1 25.99 14.30 -48.49
CA MET A 1 26.91 15.35 -48.01
C MET A 1 27.41 14.87 -46.65
N ARG A 2 28.42 14.07 -46.60
CA ARG A 2 29.86 14.26 -46.31
C ARG A 2 30.12 15.34 -45.25
N ILE A 3 30.70 14.95 -44.10
CA ILE A 3 32.09 15.19 -43.60
C ILE A 3 31.99 15.12 -42.07
N GLN A 4 32.84 14.63 -41.23
CA GLN A 4 34.08 13.84 -41.17
C GLN A 4 34.44 13.61 -39.68
N LEU A 5 35.12 12.54 -39.44
CA LEU A 5 35.86 12.13 -38.24
C LEU A 5 36.83 13.19 -37.69
N LEU A 6 37.04 13.19 -36.38
CA LEU A 6 38.40 13.45 -35.86
C LEU A 6 38.69 12.59 -34.62
N ARG A 7 39.68 11.71 -34.78
CA ARG A 7 40.36 10.96 -33.71
C ARG A 7 41.50 11.84 -33.18
N HIS A 8 41.75 11.81 -31.85
CA HIS A 8 43.09 12.11 -31.33
C HIS A 8 43.48 11.09 -30.26
N TYR A 9 44.55 10.37 -30.58
CA TYR A 9 45.40 9.58 -29.70
C TYR A 9 46.30 10.54 -28.91
N PHE A 10 46.56 10.26 -27.64
CA PHE A 10 47.80 10.70 -27.00
C PHE A 10 48.41 9.60 -26.13
N ALA A 11 49.72 9.52 -26.31
CA ALA A 11 50.56 8.41 -25.98
C ALA A 11 51.11 8.44 -24.55
N LEU A 12 51.50 7.26 -24.18
CA LEU A 12 52.29 6.79 -23.06
C LEU A 12 53.61 7.54 -22.88
N THR A 13 54.01 7.91 -21.66
CA THR A 13 55.42 8.12 -21.34
C THR A 13 55.76 7.50 -19.99
N LEU A 14 56.57 6.48 -20.07
CA LEU A 14 57.18 5.72 -18.98
C LEU A 14 58.48 6.44 -18.56
N LEU A 15 58.68 6.76 -17.29
CA LEU A 15 59.98 7.20 -16.77
C LEU A 15 60.43 6.27 -15.65
N LEU A 16 61.42 5.46 -15.97
CA LEU A 16 62.27 4.75 -15.04
C LEU A 16 63.32 5.69 -14.42
N ILE A 17 63.39 5.71 -13.10
CA ILE A 17 64.62 6.23 -12.44
C ILE A 17 65.12 5.16 -11.47
N THR A 18 66.28 4.63 -11.80
CA THR A 18 67.15 3.82 -10.95
C THR A 18 68.11 4.72 -10.17
N SER A 19 68.29 4.46 -8.88
CA SER A 19 69.52 4.81 -8.15
C SER A 19 69.62 4.05 -6.83
N ILE A 20 70.44 3.15 -6.80
CA ILE A 20 71.72 2.90 -6.13
C ILE A 20 71.74 3.05 -4.61
N SER A 21 72.06 1.90 -4.02
CA SER A 21 72.36 1.56 -2.66
C SER A 21 73.52 2.33 -2.02
N SER A 22 73.43 2.67 -0.74
CA SER A 22 74.59 2.62 0.17
C SER A 22 74.16 2.35 1.59
N ALA A 23 74.71 1.34 2.16
CA ALA A 23 74.49 0.88 3.55
C ALA A 23 75.37 1.67 4.53
N SER A 24 74.88 1.90 5.76
CA SER A 24 75.61 1.56 6.99
C SER A 24 74.84 2.03 8.26
N PRO A 25 75.18 1.56 9.40
CA PRO A 25 74.21 1.12 10.41
C PRO A 25 74.26 1.98 11.67
N PHE A 26 73.18 2.21 12.29
CA PHE A 26 73.07 2.41 13.76
C PHE A 26 71.64 2.18 14.23
N GLY A 27 71.47 1.29 15.16
CA GLY A 27 70.19 0.93 15.70
C GLY A 27 69.53 2.02 16.56
N LEU A 28 68.26 2.20 16.34
CA LEU A 28 67.32 2.74 17.33
C LEU A 28 65.99 1.94 17.17
N SER A 29 65.68 1.16 18.21
CA SER A 29 64.40 0.49 18.30
C SER A 29 63.31 1.55 18.46
N THR A 30 62.65 1.89 17.38
CA THR A 30 61.37 2.60 17.44
C THR A 30 60.27 1.56 17.49
N VAL A 31 59.63 1.48 18.64
CA VAL A 31 58.37 0.76 18.82
C VAL A 31 57.34 1.46 17.95
N ALA A 32 57.08 0.90 16.78
CA ALA A 32 55.96 1.36 15.95
C ALA A 32 54.65 0.96 16.64
N ALA A 33 54.03 1.92 17.28
CA ALA A 33 52.65 1.79 17.70
C ALA A 33 51.79 1.59 16.44
N VAL A 34 51.33 0.37 16.20
CA VAL A 34 50.31 0.08 15.21
C VAL A 34 49.03 0.71 15.71
N VAL A 35 48.74 1.92 15.29
CA VAL A 35 47.41 2.48 15.42
C VAL A 35 46.55 1.72 14.40
N SER A 36 45.88 0.68 14.88
CA SER A 36 44.77 0.08 14.15
C SER A 36 43.69 1.15 14.01
N ALA A 37 43.73 1.83 12.89
CA ALA A 37 42.60 2.65 12.47
C ALA A 37 41.42 1.69 12.24
N ASN A 38 40.56 1.61 13.25
CA ASN A 38 39.27 0.94 13.15
C ASN A 38 38.44 1.81 12.16
N THR A 39 38.57 1.53 10.87
CA THR A 39 37.66 2.06 9.85
C THR A 39 36.32 1.36 10.07
N ALA A 40 35.55 1.87 11.05
CA ALA A 40 34.13 1.58 11.09
C ALA A 40 33.59 2.01 9.71
N SER A 41 33.27 1.04 8.89
CA SER A 41 32.53 1.26 7.66
C SER A 41 31.23 1.95 8.07
N THR A 42 31.15 3.25 7.89
CA THR A 42 29.90 4.01 8.01
C THR A 42 29.06 3.67 6.79
N ALA A 43 28.47 2.47 6.80
CA ALA A 43 27.35 2.21 5.90
C ALA A 43 26.33 3.28 6.21
N SER A 44 25.91 4.04 5.20
CA SER A 44 24.82 5.02 5.36
C SER A 44 23.65 4.33 6.06
N PRO A 45 23.02 4.97 7.05
CA PRO A 45 21.89 4.37 7.76
C PRO A 45 20.84 3.96 6.72
N LYS A 46 20.36 2.72 6.84
CA LYS A 46 19.41 2.16 5.89
C LYS A 46 18.06 2.83 6.11
N THR A 47 17.56 3.57 5.13
CA THR A 47 16.24 4.17 5.15
C THR A 47 15.15 3.11 5.23
N PHE A 48 14.22 3.22 6.16
CA PHE A 48 13.01 2.41 6.22
C PHE A 48 11.95 3.00 5.30
N VAL A 49 11.51 2.24 4.31
CA VAL A 49 10.59 2.73 3.28
C VAL A 49 9.24 2.06 3.44
N PHE A 50 8.18 2.85 3.38
CA PHE A 50 6.82 2.32 3.36
C PHE A 50 5.98 2.92 2.24
N SER A 51 4.85 2.28 1.95
CA SER A 51 3.87 2.69 0.96
C SER A 51 2.45 2.46 1.43
N ALA A 52 1.49 2.87 0.63
CA ALA A 52 0.08 2.59 0.81
C ALA A 52 -0.58 2.28 -0.54
N ILE A 53 -1.67 1.50 -0.53
CA ILE A 53 -2.52 1.35 -1.71
C ILE A 53 -3.13 2.72 -2.07
N PRO A 54 -3.19 3.08 -3.37
CA PRO A 54 -3.78 4.35 -3.81
C PRO A 54 -5.31 4.21 -3.88
N ASP A 55 -5.96 4.23 -2.70
CA ASP A 55 -7.39 4.01 -2.55
C ASP A 55 -8.23 5.29 -2.74
N GLN A 56 -7.58 6.44 -2.78
CA GLN A 56 -8.17 7.76 -2.91
C GLN A 56 -7.28 8.67 -3.79
N ASP A 57 -7.62 9.95 -3.83
CA ASP A 57 -6.85 11.00 -4.48
C ASP A 57 -5.39 11.04 -4.00
N GLU A 58 -4.45 11.15 -4.96
CA GLU A 58 -3.00 11.07 -4.72
C GLU A 58 -2.50 12.17 -3.78
N ALA A 59 -3.03 13.40 -3.90
CA ALA A 59 -2.59 14.53 -3.08
C ALA A 59 -2.98 14.33 -1.60
N ASN A 60 -4.19 13.84 -1.34
CA ASN A 60 -4.64 13.52 0.01
C ASN A 60 -3.80 12.39 0.64
N LEU A 61 -3.41 11.39 -0.16
CA LEU A 61 -2.57 10.29 0.31
C LEU A 61 -1.15 10.75 0.61
N GLN A 62 -0.56 11.60 -0.24
CA GLN A 62 0.78 12.13 -0.02
C GLN A 62 0.85 12.92 1.29
N GLU A 63 -0.05 13.89 1.50
CA GLU A 63 -0.10 14.67 2.73
C GLU A 63 -0.23 13.80 3.98
N ARG A 64 -1.13 12.81 3.92
CA ARG A 64 -1.35 11.84 5.02
C ARG A 64 -0.08 11.09 5.38
N PHE A 65 0.52 10.44 4.39
CA PHE A 65 1.60 9.51 4.64
C PHE A 65 2.95 10.20 4.86
N ASP A 66 3.11 11.44 4.42
CA ASP A 66 4.25 12.28 4.83
C ASP A 66 4.22 12.56 6.34
N LYS A 67 3.03 12.85 6.91
CA LYS A 67 2.87 13.01 8.37
C LYS A 67 3.19 11.70 9.11
N VAL A 68 2.74 10.56 8.58
CA VAL A 68 3.06 9.25 9.16
C VAL A 68 4.55 8.95 9.08
N ALA A 69 5.23 9.34 8.00
CA ALA A 69 6.68 9.16 7.88
C ALA A 69 7.44 9.93 8.97
N VAL A 70 7.07 11.18 9.22
CA VAL A 70 7.64 11.99 10.32
C VAL A 70 7.39 11.33 11.67
N TYR A 71 6.14 10.95 11.94
CA TYR A 71 5.80 10.26 13.18
C TYR A 71 6.62 8.98 13.41
N LEU A 72 6.68 8.10 12.40
CA LEU A 72 7.44 6.85 12.52
C LEU A 72 8.95 7.09 12.64
N GLN A 73 9.50 8.12 11.98
CA GLN A 73 10.89 8.53 12.14
C GLN A 73 11.20 8.91 13.60
N ASP A 74 10.34 9.70 14.21
CA ASP A 74 10.51 10.15 15.62
C ASP A 74 10.39 8.96 16.58
N GLN A 75 9.44 8.04 16.37
CA GLN A 75 9.23 6.89 17.23
C GLN A 75 10.35 5.84 17.10
N LEU A 76 10.88 5.63 15.90
CA LEU A 76 11.84 4.57 15.63
C LEU A 76 13.30 5.02 15.72
N GLY A 77 13.56 6.34 15.65
CA GLY A 77 14.91 6.93 15.67
C GLY A 77 15.74 6.58 14.42
N ILE A 78 15.09 6.35 13.29
CA ILE A 78 15.73 6.04 12.00
C ILE A 78 15.09 6.88 10.89
N GLU A 79 15.78 7.00 9.74
CA GLU A 79 15.18 7.63 8.57
C GLU A 79 14.00 6.79 8.05
N VAL A 80 12.82 7.40 7.94
CA VAL A 80 11.60 6.78 7.41
C VAL A 80 11.10 7.59 6.22
N ARG A 81 10.70 6.90 5.14
CA ARG A 81 10.22 7.54 3.93
C ARG A 81 8.98 6.86 3.37
N TYR A 82 7.97 7.65 3.06
CA TYR A 82 6.84 7.23 2.25
C TYR A 82 7.19 7.31 0.76
N ILE A 83 6.78 6.30 -0.01
CA ILE A 83 6.80 6.36 -1.47
C ILE A 83 5.40 6.05 -2.04
N PRO A 84 4.84 6.94 -2.85
CA PRO A 84 3.57 6.68 -3.51
C PRO A 84 3.71 5.64 -4.62
N VAL A 85 2.63 4.93 -4.89
CA VAL A 85 2.53 3.96 -5.98
C VAL A 85 1.29 4.23 -6.83
N LYS A 86 1.32 3.81 -8.09
CA LYS A 86 0.25 4.15 -9.05
C LYS A 86 -0.93 3.17 -9.07
N SER A 87 -0.83 2.02 -8.38
CA SER A 87 -1.91 1.03 -8.32
C SER A 87 -1.73 0.08 -7.14
N TYR A 88 -2.80 -0.62 -6.77
CA TYR A 88 -2.77 -1.68 -5.77
C TYR A 88 -1.75 -2.78 -6.12
N ALA A 89 -1.71 -3.20 -7.39
CA ALA A 89 -0.73 -4.18 -7.85
C ALA A 89 0.71 -3.66 -7.75
N ALA A 90 0.93 -2.36 -7.98
CA ALA A 90 2.24 -1.74 -7.80
C ALA A 90 2.69 -1.73 -6.33
N ALA A 91 1.76 -1.52 -5.37
CA ALA A 91 2.06 -1.63 -3.94
C ALA A 91 2.51 -3.05 -3.57
N VAL A 92 1.78 -4.07 -4.00
CA VAL A 92 2.13 -5.48 -3.78
C VAL A 92 3.49 -5.83 -4.43
N THR A 93 3.75 -5.34 -5.64
CA THR A 93 5.02 -5.56 -6.34
C THR A 93 6.20 -4.89 -5.63
N ALA A 94 6.05 -3.64 -5.20
CA ALA A 94 7.08 -2.91 -4.45
C ALA A 94 7.42 -3.62 -3.12
N PHE A 95 6.39 -4.13 -2.42
CA PHE A 95 6.57 -4.92 -1.21
C PHE A 95 7.29 -6.25 -1.50
N ARG A 96 6.88 -7.00 -2.51
CA ARG A 96 7.54 -8.23 -2.94
C ARG A 96 9.01 -8.02 -3.27
N ASN A 97 9.33 -6.97 -4.00
CA ASN A 97 10.69 -6.65 -4.45
C ASN A 97 11.55 -5.96 -3.37
N ASN A 98 11.08 -5.87 -2.13
CA ASN A 98 11.77 -5.18 -1.02
C ASN A 98 12.09 -3.70 -1.30
N GLN A 99 11.32 -3.05 -2.16
CA GLN A 99 11.38 -1.60 -2.37
C GLN A 99 10.68 -0.85 -1.24
N VAL A 100 9.72 -1.49 -0.59
CA VAL A 100 9.06 -1.06 0.65
C VAL A 100 9.05 -2.21 1.65
N GLN A 101 9.18 -1.89 2.94
CA GLN A 101 9.25 -2.87 4.03
C GLN A 101 7.97 -2.92 4.85
N LEU A 102 7.17 -1.87 4.80
CA LEU A 102 5.86 -1.75 5.43
C LEU A 102 4.86 -1.21 4.40
N ALA A 103 3.62 -1.67 4.44
CA ALA A 103 2.59 -1.07 3.60
C ALA A 103 1.22 -1.06 4.28
N TRP A 104 0.48 0.03 4.05
CA TRP A 104 -0.94 0.13 4.36
C TRP A 104 -1.72 -0.53 3.22
N PHE A 105 -2.22 -1.72 3.47
CA PHE A 105 -2.95 -2.53 2.51
C PHE A 105 -4.43 -2.66 2.90
N GLY A 106 -5.29 -2.90 1.91
CA GLY A 106 -6.59 -3.52 2.16
C GLY A 106 -6.45 -5.03 2.36
N GLY A 107 -7.51 -5.70 2.83
CA GLY A 107 -7.52 -7.13 3.12
C GLY A 107 -6.99 -7.99 1.97
N LEU A 108 -7.53 -7.80 0.76
CA LEU A 108 -7.11 -8.56 -0.43
C LEU A 108 -5.65 -8.32 -0.82
N SER A 109 -5.25 -7.06 -0.96
CA SER A 109 -3.87 -6.72 -1.33
C SER A 109 -2.85 -7.15 -0.27
N GLY A 110 -3.22 -7.07 1.02
CA GLY A 110 -2.38 -7.57 2.12
C GLY A 110 -2.23 -9.09 2.11
N VAL A 111 -3.31 -9.83 1.86
CA VAL A 111 -3.25 -11.29 1.67
C VAL A 111 -2.33 -11.65 0.49
N GLN A 112 -2.49 -10.98 -0.65
CA GLN A 112 -1.62 -11.19 -1.81
C GLN A 112 -0.15 -10.90 -1.50
N ALA A 113 0.15 -9.79 -0.80
CA ALA A 113 1.50 -9.41 -0.42
C ALA A 113 2.15 -10.45 0.51
N ARG A 114 1.42 -10.92 1.54
CA ARG A 114 1.92 -11.93 2.49
C ARG A 114 2.15 -13.29 1.85
N ARG A 115 1.33 -13.71 0.89
CA ARG A 115 1.54 -14.95 0.12
C ARG A 115 2.82 -14.88 -0.73
N LEU A 116 3.14 -13.71 -1.29
CA LEU A 116 4.34 -13.50 -2.13
C LEU A 116 5.62 -13.28 -1.31
N VAL A 117 5.52 -12.92 -0.03
CA VAL A 117 6.67 -12.65 0.84
C VAL A 117 6.51 -13.42 2.15
N PRO A 118 7.03 -14.66 2.22
CA PRO A 118 6.95 -15.50 3.41
C PRO A 118 7.46 -14.81 4.67
N GLY A 119 6.81 -15.07 5.80
CA GLY A 119 7.15 -14.44 7.08
C GLY A 119 6.58 -13.04 7.30
N SER A 120 5.98 -12.43 6.26
CA SER A 120 5.30 -11.13 6.41
C SER A 120 4.05 -11.23 7.29
N GLN A 121 3.79 -10.16 8.05
CA GLN A 121 2.73 -10.14 9.05
C GLN A 121 1.90 -8.87 8.96
N ALA A 122 0.58 -9.02 9.12
CA ALA A 122 -0.29 -7.93 9.51
C ALA A 122 -0.04 -7.63 11.00
N ILE A 123 0.34 -6.39 11.34
CA ILE A 123 0.78 -6.04 12.70
C ILE A 123 -0.15 -5.04 13.40
N ALA A 124 -0.85 -4.21 12.63
CA ALA A 124 -1.80 -3.24 13.15
C ALA A 124 -2.93 -3.00 12.14
N GLN A 125 -4.11 -2.65 12.64
CA GLN A 125 -5.28 -2.27 11.84
C GLN A 125 -6.02 -1.15 12.55
N GLY A 126 -6.83 -0.37 11.83
CA GLY A 126 -7.71 0.59 12.47
C GLY A 126 -8.77 -0.09 13.32
N THR A 127 -9.24 0.59 14.35
CA THR A 127 -10.24 0.07 15.31
C THR A 127 -11.52 -0.40 14.61
N GLU A 128 -11.89 0.21 13.50
CA GLU A 128 -13.09 -0.12 12.70
C GLU A 128 -12.83 -1.18 11.63
N ASP A 129 -11.58 -1.47 11.31
CA ASP A 129 -11.22 -2.35 10.19
C ASP A 129 -11.62 -3.82 10.35
N PRO A 130 -11.76 -4.40 11.55
CA PRO A 130 -12.33 -5.74 11.71
C PRO A 130 -13.79 -5.87 11.26
N PHE A 131 -14.55 -4.76 11.26
CA PHE A 131 -15.96 -4.70 10.92
C PHE A 131 -16.25 -3.76 9.75
N PHE A 132 -15.39 -3.78 8.77
CA PHE A 132 -15.48 -2.92 7.60
C PHE A 132 -16.66 -3.28 6.71
N THR A 133 -17.16 -2.33 5.92
CA THR A 133 -18.27 -2.56 4.98
C THR A 133 -18.05 -1.82 3.66
N SER A 134 -18.75 -2.27 2.63
CA SER A 134 -18.89 -1.52 1.37
C SER A 134 -20.28 -0.92 1.25
N TYR A 135 -20.34 0.21 0.56
CA TYR A 135 -21.60 0.71 0.04
C TYR A 135 -21.74 0.35 -1.43
N ILE A 136 -22.94 -0.08 -1.81
CA ILE A 136 -23.38 -0.06 -3.20
C ILE A 136 -24.12 1.25 -3.40
N ILE A 137 -23.63 2.05 -4.34
CA ILE A 137 -24.13 3.38 -4.65
C ILE A 137 -24.77 3.37 -6.03
N ALA A 138 -25.81 4.18 -6.23
CA ALA A 138 -26.49 4.30 -7.51
C ALA A 138 -26.73 5.76 -7.88
N HIS A 139 -26.65 6.05 -9.17
CA HIS A 139 -27.07 7.34 -9.72
C HIS A 139 -28.58 7.50 -9.61
N SER A 140 -29.05 8.71 -9.30
CA SER A 140 -30.49 8.99 -9.09
C SER A 140 -31.39 8.64 -10.29
N SER A 141 -30.84 8.71 -11.51
CA SER A 141 -31.58 8.31 -12.72
C SER A 141 -32.00 6.84 -12.77
N THR A 142 -31.42 5.98 -11.92
CA THR A 142 -31.81 4.57 -11.85
C THR A 142 -33.17 4.36 -11.18
N GLY A 143 -33.61 5.30 -10.37
CA GLY A 143 -34.83 5.20 -9.56
C GLY A 143 -34.74 4.12 -8.46
N ILE A 144 -33.54 3.53 -8.21
CA ILE A 144 -33.36 2.50 -7.16
C ILE A 144 -33.30 3.19 -5.81
N GLU A 145 -34.14 2.73 -4.87
CA GLU A 145 -34.17 3.27 -3.51
C GLU A 145 -33.31 2.44 -2.53
N PRO A 146 -32.85 3.05 -1.42
CA PRO A 146 -32.16 2.33 -0.35
C PRO A 146 -32.98 1.13 0.17
N SER A 147 -32.29 0.03 0.45
CA SER A 147 -32.89 -1.22 0.93
C SER A 147 -31.97 -1.96 1.90
N ASP A 148 -32.54 -2.73 2.83
CA ASP A 148 -31.80 -3.62 3.75
C ASP A 148 -31.22 -4.84 3.04
N SER A 149 -31.72 -5.19 1.85
CA SER A 149 -31.17 -6.24 0.98
C SER A 149 -30.65 -5.68 -0.32
N LEU A 150 -29.71 -6.37 -0.98
CA LEU A 150 -29.18 -5.93 -2.26
C LEU A 150 -30.31 -5.87 -3.31
N PRO A 151 -30.65 -4.68 -3.85
CA PRO A 151 -31.76 -4.55 -4.79
C PRO A 151 -31.47 -5.30 -6.11
N ALA A 152 -32.32 -6.25 -6.49
CA ALA A 152 -32.23 -6.95 -7.78
C ALA A 152 -32.31 -6.00 -8.99
N ALA A 153 -32.87 -4.80 -8.80
CA ALA A 153 -32.99 -3.76 -9.83
C ALA A 153 -31.62 -3.23 -10.33
N ILE A 154 -30.51 -3.57 -9.67
CA ILE A 154 -29.16 -3.28 -10.21
C ILE A 154 -28.81 -4.16 -11.42
N THR A 155 -29.49 -5.29 -11.62
CA THR A 155 -29.29 -6.18 -12.77
C THR A 155 -29.60 -5.44 -14.08
N GLY A 156 -28.76 -5.66 -15.09
CA GLY A 156 -28.86 -4.97 -16.39
C GLY A 156 -28.27 -3.57 -16.42
N LYS A 157 -27.90 -3.00 -15.25
CA LYS A 157 -27.26 -1.69 -15.17
C LYS A 157 -25.79 -1.73 -15.54
N THR A 158 -25.19 -0.57 -15.80
CA THR A 158 -23.74 -0.41 -15.85
C THR A 158 -23.17 -0.36 -14.43
N PHE A 159 -22.14 -1.16 -14.15
CA PHE A 159 -21.56 -1.27 -12.82
C PHE A 159 -20.04 -0.98 -12.82
N THR A 160 -19.56 -0.14 -11.90
CA THR A 160 -18.13 0.05 -11.69
C THR A 160 -17.69 -0.45 -10.32
N PHE A 161 -16.69 -1.32 -10.32
CA PHE A 161 -15.88 -1.61 -9.15
C PHE A 161 -14.81 -0.52 -8.94
N GLY A 162 -14.14 -0.53 -7.79
CA GLY A 162 -12.93 0.25 -7.53
C GLY A 162 -11.70 -0.33 -8.23
N SER A 163 -10.60 -0.50 -7.49
CA SER A 163 -9.43 -1.23 -8.01
C SER A 163 -9.66 -2.74 -8.06
N LYS A 164 -9.05 -3.42 -9.04
CA LYS A 164 -9.08 -4.90 -9.13
C LYS A 164 -8.50 -5.58 -7.88
N GLY A 165 -7.58 -4.92 -7.16
CA GLY A 165 -6.96 -5.43 -5.92
C GLY A 165 -7.65 -4.95 -4.65
N SER A 166 -8.80 -4.27 -4.74
CA SER A 166 -9.52 -3.74 -3.58
C SER A 166 -10.41 -4.81 -2.94
N THR A 167 -10.42 -4.85 -1.60
CA THR A 167 -11.38 -5.65 -0.83
C THR A 167 -12.76 -5.02 -0.91
N SER A 168 -12.91 -3.79 -0.41
CA SER A 168 -14.19 -3.08 -0.30
C SER A 168 -14.71 -2.52 -1.63
N GLY A 169 -13.82 -2.26 -2.60
CA GLY A 169 -14.22 -1.79 -3.92
C GLY A 169 -14.39 -2.90 -4.95
N ARG A 170 -14.00 -4.15 -4.64
CA ARG A 170 -14.04 -5.25 -5.62
C ARG A 170 -14.41 -6.59 -5.00
N LEU A 171 -13.58 -7.19 -4.16
CA LEU A 171 -13.72 -8.57 -3.72
C LEU A 171 -15.06 -8.81 -3.01
N MET A 172 -15.30 -8.09 -1.91
CA MET A 172 -16.49 -8.32 -1.09
C MET A 172 -17.79 -7.89 -1.78
N PRO A 173 -17.85 -6.75 -2.48
CA PRO A 173 -19.00 -6.45 -3.34
C PRO A 173 -19.30 -7.52 -4.37
N GLU A 174 -18.30 -8.06 -5.07
CA GLU A 174 -18.53 -9.13 -6.05
C GLU A 174 -19.02 -10.42 -5.38
N HIS A 175 -18.43 -10.80 -4.24
CA HIS A 175 -18.88 -11.96 -3.46
C HIS A 175 -20.37 -11.83 -3.12
N PHE A 176 -20.78 -10.71 -2.51
CA PHE A 176 -22.16 -10.52 -2.13
C PHE A 176 -23.13 -10.36 -3.32
N ILE A 177 -22.67 -9.79 -4.44
CA ILE A 177 -23.45 -9.75 -5.68
C ILE A 177 -23.72 -11.17 -6.15
N ARG A 178 -22.71 -12.05 -6.21
CA ARG A 178 -22.87 -13.46 -6.62
C ARG A 178 -23.78 -14.22 -5.66
N GLU A 179 -23.62 -14.01 -4.37
CA GLU A 179 -24.41 -14.67 -3.32
C GLU A 179 -25.90 -14.29 -3.38
N ASN A 180 -26.19 -12.99 -3.56
CA ASN A 180 -27.59 -12.50 -3.54
C ASN A 180 -28.29 -12.59 -4.90
N LEU A 181 -27.56 -12.51 -6.02
CA LEU A 181 -28.15 -12.48 -7.37
C LEU A 181 -27.87 -13.74 -8.19
N GLY A 182 -27.07 -14.67 -7.66
CA GLY A 182 -26.89 -16.02 -8.21
C GLY A 182 -25.99 -16.13 -9.44
N ASP A 183 -25.35 -15.04 -9.89
CA ASP A 183 -24.49 -15.06 -11.08
C ASP A 183 -23.30 -14.10 -10.96
N THR A 184 -22.39 -14.16 -11.95
CA THR A 184 -21.23 -13.30 -12.02
C THR A 184 -21.58 -11.88 -12.45
N PRO A 185 -20.82 -10.85 -12.04
CA PRO A 185 -21.05 -9.48 -12.47
C PRO A 185 -21.13 -9.31 -14.01
N ASN A 186 -20.31 -10.06 -14.76
CA ASN A 186 -20.30 -9.96 -16.22
C ASN A 186 -21.59 -10.46 -16.87
N ASN A 187 -22.32 -11.36 -16.22
CA ASN A 187 -23.61 -11.84 -16.67
C ASN A 187 -24.79 -10.97 -16.17
N LEU A 188 -24.62 -10.39 -14.99
CA LEU A 188 -25.65 -9.58 -14.34
C LEU A 188 -25.74 -8.16 -14.88
N PHE A 189 -24.60 -7.55 -15.24
CA PHE A 189 -24.54 -6.14 -15.61
C PHE A 189 -24.32 -5.96 -17.12
N SER A 190 -24.94 -4.92 -17.70
CA SER A 190 -24.76 -4.58 -19.11
C SER A 190 -23.34 -4.15 -19.46
N LYS A 191 -22.60 -3.62 -18.46
CA LYS A 191 -21.20 -3.25 -18.56
C LYS A 191 -20.56 -3.31 -17.16
N VAL A 192 -19.40 -3.93 -17.04
CA VAL A 192 -18.57 -3.92 -15.82
C VAL A 192 -17.32 -3.13 -16.08
N GLY A 193 -17.00 -2.20 -15.17
CA GLY A 193 -15.79 -1.38 -15.22
C GLY A 193 -15.01 -1.40 -13.90
N TYR A 194 -13.83 -0.78 -13.93
CA TYR A 194 -12.96 -0.60 -12.77
C TYR A 194 -12.45 0.83 -12.74
N SER A 195 -12.84 1.59 -11.73
CA SER A 195 -12.47 3.00 -11.58
C SER A 195 -11.00 3.21 -11.21
N GLY A 196 -10.42 2.26 -10.48
CA GLY A 196 -9.05 2.30 -9.95
C GLY A 196 -8.95 2.70 -8.48
N ASP A 197 -9.80 3.60 -7.99
CA ASP A 197 -9.88 4.06 -6.61
C ASP A 197 -11.31 4.43 -6.20
N HIS A 198 -11.56 4.66 -4.90
CA HIS A 198 -12.89 4.94 -4.38
C HIS A 198 -13.41 6.33 -4.74
N SER A 199 -12.56 7.35 -4.74
CA SER A 199 -12.96 8.72 -5.11
C SER A 199 -13.45 8.78 -6.55
N ARG A 200 -12.75 8.08 -7.45
CA ARG A 200 -13.13 7.95 -8.84
C ARG A 200 -14.41 7.14 -9.04
N THR A 201 -14.63 6.06 -8.22
CA THR A 201 -15.91 5.34 -8.23
C THR A 201 -17.08 6.29 -7.96
N ILE A 202 -17.00 7.09 -6.89
CA ILE A 202 -18.01 8.06 -6.52
C ILE A 202 -18.25 9.05 -7.67
N ALA A 203 -17.19 9.63 -8.21
CA ALA A 203 -17.30 10.62 -9.30
C ALA A 203 -17.94 10.02 -10.56
N LEU A 204 -17.62 8.78 -10.94
CA LEU A 204 -18.18 8.10 -12.11
C LEU A 204 -19.68 7.81 -11.94
N VAL A 205 -20.11 7.41 -10.74
CA VAL A 205 -21.54 7.18 -10.49
C VAL A 205 -22.28 8.51 -10.36
N GLN A 206 -21.75 9.48 -9.63
CA GLN A 206 -22.35 10.80 -9.49
C GLN A 206 -22.53 11.54 -10.83
N SER A 207 -21.61 11.33 -11.78
CA SER A 207 -21.73 11.91 -13.13
C SER A 207 -22.66 11.13 -14.06
N GLY A 208 -23.16 9.96 -13.66
CA GLY A 208 -23.97 9.07 -14.50
C GLY A 208 -23.16 8.30 -15.55
N ALA A 209 -21.81 8.35 -15.53
CA ALA A 209 -20.96 7.54 -16.41
C ALA A 209 -21.08 6.04 -16.14
N TYR A 210 -21.43 5.69 -14.92
CA TYR A 210 -21.92 4.40 -14.49
C TYR A 210 -23.17 4.58 -13.63
N GLU A 211 -24.11 3.65 -13.77
CA GLU A 211 -25.37 3.73 -13.03
C GLU A 211 -25.24 3.25 -11.59
N VAL A 212 -24.34 2.26 -11.33
CA VAL A 212 -24.13 1.64 -10.02
C VAL A 212 -22.63 1.46 -9.78
N GLY A 213 -22.21 1.49 -8.52
CA GLY A 213 -20.81 1.25 -8.15
C GLY A 213 -20.64 0.74 -6.75
N ALA A 214 -19.45 0.19 -6.45
CA ALA A 214 -19.07 -0.28 -5.13
C ALA A 214 -17.95 0.58 -4.54
N VAL A 215 -18.12 1.05 -3.30
CA VAL A 215 -17.21 1.97 -2.66
C VAL A 215 -16.99 1.64 -1.19
N ASN A 216 -15.82 1.99 -0.69
CA ASN A 216 -15.46 2.01 0.73
C ASN A 216 -16.33 3.02 1.49
N TYR A 217 -16.99 2.58 2.55
CA TYR A 217 -17.90 3.43 3.33
C TYR A 217 -17.21 4.62 3.98
N LYS A 218 -15.96 4.46 4.49
CA LYS A 218 -15.21 5.56 5.13
C LYS A 218 -14.86 6.67 4.13
N VAL A 219 -14.52 6.31 2.88
CA VAL A 219 -14.25 7.28 1.81
C VAL A 219 -15.54 7.99 1.42
N TRP A 220 -16.64 7.26 1.30
CA TRP A 220 -17.95 7.85 1.05
C TRP A 220 -18.36 8.84 2.14
N ASP A 221 -18.36 8.39 3.40
CA ASP A 221 -18.79 9.21 4.54
C ASP A 221 -17.95 10.49 4.67
N LYS A 222 -16.61 10.36 4.48
CA LYS A 222 -15.70 11.52 4.47
C LYS A 222 -16.01 12.49 3.33
N GLN A 223 -16.20 12.01 2.10
CA GLN A 223 -16.51 12.88 0.98
C GLN A 223 -17.90 13.53 1.09
N LEU A 224 -18.86 12.82 1.69
CA LEU A 224 -20.16 13.38 2.01
C LEU A 224 -20.05 14.51 3.04
N ALA A 225 -19.29 14.28 4.13
CA ALA A 225 -19.02 15.31 5.15
C ALA A 225 -18.25 16.52 4.59
N ASP A 226 -17.35 16.29 3.63
CA ASP A 226 -16.60 17.35 2.93
C ASP A 226 -17.44 18.10 1.87
N GLY A 227 -18.72 17.74 1.66
CA GLY A 227 -19.58 18.35 0.65
C GLY A 227 -19.21 18.02 -0.80
N LYS A 228 -18.43 16.97 -1.03
CA LYS A 228 -17.98 16.52 -2.37
C LYS A 228 -19.00 15.61 -3.06
N ILE A 229 -20.01 15.14 -2.33
CA ILE A 229 -21.08 14.28 -2.84
C ILE A 229 -22.37 15.08 -2.97
N ASP A 230 -22.93 15.07 -4.16
CA ASP A 230 -24.24 15.62 -4.47
C ASP A 230 -25.31 14.52 -4.25
N SER A 231 -25.97 14.57 -3.11
CA SER A 231 -26.97 13.56 -2.70
C SER A 231 -28.22 13.53 -3.60
N ASP A 232 -28.45 14.55 -4.43
CA ASP A 232 -29.53 14.54 -5.43
C ASP A 232 -29.14 13.70 -6.66
N LYS A 233 -27.83 13.45 -6.87
CA LYS A 233 -27.32 12.70 -8.02
C LYS A 233 -26.90 11.29 -7.70
N VAL A 234 -26.40 11.04 -6.50
CA VAL A 234 -25.92 9.71 -6.10
C VAL A 234 -26.28 9.40 -4.65
N LYS A 235 -26.68 8.18 -4.40
CA LYS A 235 -27.07 7.71 -3.07
C LYS A 235 -26.59 6.30 -2.80
N VAL A 236 -26.42 5.96 -1.51
CA VAL A 236 -26.21 4.58 -1.06
C VAL A 236 -27.53 3.85 -1.16
N ILE A 237 -27.54 2.72 -1.87
CA ILE A 237 -28.72 1.88 -2.04
C ILE A 237 -28.65 0.59 -1.23
N TRP A 238 -27.45 0.19 -0.82
CA TRP A 238 -27.23 -0.99 0.04
C TRP A 238 -25.88 -0.96 0.74
N ARG A 239 -25.83 -1.56 1.93
CA ARG A 239 -24.63 -1.75 2.71
C ARG A 239 -24.36 -3.24 2.87
N THR A 240 -23.13 -3.69 2.59
CA THR A 240 -22.74 -5.10 2.75
C THR A 240 -22.71 -5.52 4.22
N PRO A 241 -22.80 -6.83 4.51
CA PRO A 241 -22.32 -7.38 5.77
C PRO A 241 -20.86 -6.98 6.04
N SER A 242 -20.43 -7.03 7.29
CA SER A 242 -19.08 -6.64 7.70
C SER A 242 -18.03 -7.73 7.40
N TYR A 243 -16.80 -7.30 7.20
CA TYR A 243 -15.61 -8.13 6.93
C TYR A 243 -14.35 -7.39 7.37
N PRO A 244 -13.20 -8.07 7.61
CA PRO A 244 -11.93 -7.41 7.90
C PRO A 244 -11.35 -6.78 6.62
N ASP A 245 -10.83 -5.54 6.72
CA ASP A 245 -10.22 -4.87 5.55
C ASP A 245 -8.83 -4.33 5.86
N TYR A 246 -8.65 -3.05 6.11
CA TYR A 246 -7.33 -2.41 6.10
C TYR A 246 -6.40 -2.89 7.22
N GLN A 247 -5.10 -2.97 6.89
CA GLN A 247 -4.04 -3.26 7.86
C GLN A 247 -2.67 -2.75 7.42
N TRP A 248 -1.79 -2.53 8.40
CA TRP A 248 -0.37 -2.40 8.22
C TRP A 248 0.27 -3.79 8.13
N THR A 249 0.89 -4.07 7.00
CA THR A 249 1.62 -5.32 6.77
C THR A 249 3.11 -5.03 6.65
N VAL A 250 3.92 -5.71 7.47
CA VAL A 250 5.38 -5.61 7.50
C VAL A 250 6.03 -6.86 6.91
N ARG A 251 7.18 -6.71 6.25
CA ARG A 251 8.00 -7.82 5.77
C ARG A 251 8.60 -8.60 6.93
N GLY A 252 8.71 -9.93 6.79
CA GLY A 252 9.29 -10.80 7.82
C GLY A 252 10.80 -10.65 8.04
N ASP A 253 11.50 -9.98 7.12
CA ASP A 253 12.97 -9.82 7.14
C ASP A 253 13.43 -8.47 7.72
N VAL A 254 12.54 -7.63 8.25
CA VAL A 254 12.90 -6.29 8.76
C VAL A 254 13.85 -6.34 9.93
N ASN A 255 13.73 -7.33 10.82
CA ASN A 255 14.60 -7.49 11.96
C ASN A 255 16.06 -7.76 11.56
N ASN A 256 16.30 -8.36 10.39
CA ASN A 256 17.66 -8.59 9.87
C ASN A 256 18.36 -7.27 9.49
N SER A 257 17.60 -6.22 9.24
CA SER A 257 18.14 -4.95 8.74
C SER A 257 18.21 -3.87 9.80
N TRP A 258 17.29 -3.87 10.78
CA TRP A 258 17.14 -2.79 11.77
C TRP A 258 17.22 -3.27 13.22
N GLY A 259 17.57 -4.55 13.45
CA GLY A 259 17.73 -5.15 14.78
C GLY A 259 16.60 -6.09 15.17
N PRO A 260 16.86 -7.02 16.11
CA PRO A 260 15.98 -8.16 16.40
C PRO A 260 14.61 -7.77 16.96
N ASP A 261 14.47 -6.59 17.52
CA ASP A 261 13.24 -6.03 18.12
C ASP A 261 12.54 -5.01 17.24
N PHE A 262 13.03 -4.77 16.01
CA PHE A 262 12.54 -3.69 15.18
C PHE A 262 11.05 -3.83 14.85
N GLN A 263 10.60 -5.03 14.48
CA GLN A 263 9.18 -5.26 14.20
C GLN A 263 8.30 -4.98 15.42
N ALA A 264 8.76 -5.34 16.62
CA ALA A 264 8.02 -5.07 17.86
C ALA A 264 7.90 -3.57 18.13
N ARG A 265 9.00 -2.81 18.01
CA ARG A 265 8.99 -1.34 18.14
C ARG A 265 8.11 -0.66 17.09
N LEU A 266 8.17 -1.14 15.84
CA LEU A 266 7.30 -0.64 14.77
C LEU A 266 5.82 -0.90 15.08
N THR A 267 5.49 -2.09 15.59
CA THR A 267 4.12 -2.42 16.00
C THR A 267 3.65 -1.50 17.12
N GLU A 268 4.47 -1.31 18.15
CA GLU A 268 4.17 -0.41 19.26
C GLU A 268 3.96 1.03 18.77
N ALA A 269 4.83 1.54 17.90
CA ALA A 269 4.69 2.87 17.32
C ALA A 269 3.34 3.02 16.57
N LEU A 270 2.92 2.02 15.80
CA LEU A 270 1.64 2.07 15.10
C LEU A 270 0.44 2.02 16.07
N LEU A 271 0.51 1.18 17.10
CA LEU A 271 -0.56 1.05 18.10
C LEU A 271 -0.69 2.26 19.02
N SER A 272 0.40 2.98 19.25
CA SER A 272 0.45 4.20 20.07
C SER A 272 0.12 5.48 19.30
N MET A 273 -0.24 5.38 18.02
CA MET A 273 -0.62 6.55 17.22
C MET A 273 -1.98 7.08 17.69
N ASP A 274 -1.97 8.15 18.48
CA ASP A 274 -3.14 8.77 19.10
C ASP A 274 -3.32 10.24 18.75
N ASP A 275 -2.39 10.83 17.97
CA ASP A 275 -2.49 12.21 17.52
C ASP A 275 -3.76 12.40 16.66
N PRO A 276 -4.69 13.29 17.05
CA PRO A 276 -5.94 13.49 16.33
C PRO A 276 -5.76 13.89 14.86
N ASP A 277 -4.71 14.67 14.56
CA ASP A 277 -4.44 15.12 13.18
C ASP A 277 -3.93 13.97 12.30
N LEU A 278 -3.13 13.05 12.88
CA LEU A 278 -2.74 11.81 12.20
C LEU A 278 -3.94 10.88 12.00
N LEU A 279 -4.73 10.64 13.04
CA LEU A 279 -5.91 9.76 12.98
C LEU A 279 -6.98 10.29 12.04
N ALA A 280 -7.22 11.61 12.00
CA ALA A 280 -8.15 12.23 11.05
C ALA A 280 -7.77 11.97 9.58
N SER A 281 -6.47 11.81 9.31
CA SER A 281 -5.97 11.42 8.01
C SER A 281 -6.43 10.02 7.58
N PHE A 282 -6.56 9.07 8.51
CA PHE A 282 -6.98 7.68 8.24
C PHE A 282 -8.48 7.45 8.29
N PRO A 283 -9.33 8.37 8.66
CA PRO A 283 -10.63 8.34 9.30
C PRO A 283 -10.84 7.09 10.19
N ARG A 284 -9.93 6.90 11.14
CA ARG A 284 -9.98 5.85 12.18
C ARG A 284 -9.92 6.49 13.55
N SER A 285 -10.51 5.81 14.55
CA SER A 285 -10.49 6.27 15.95
C SER A 285 -9.18 5.88 16.69
N GLY A 286 -8.37 5.02 16.09
CA GLY A 286 -7.11 4.55 16.61
C GLY A 286 -6.65 3.29 15.89
N PHE A 287 -5.59 2.66 16.40
CA PHE A 287 -5.08 1.40 15.88
C PHE A 287 -5.09 0.31 16.95
N ILE A 288 -5.39 -0.92 16.53
CA ILE A 288 -5.36 -2.13 17.35
C ILE A 288 -4.47 -3.18 16.68
N ALA A 289 -4.03 -4.17 17.45
CA ALA A 289 -3.21 -5.26 16.93
C ALA A 289 -3.96 -6.04 15.84
N ALA A 290 -3.21 -6.50 14.85
CA ALA A 290 -3.69 -7.40 13.81
C ALA A 290 -2.81 -8.65 13.76
N ASP A 291 -3.32 -9.71 13.15
CA ASP A 291 -2.56 -10.88 12.75
C ASP A 291 -3.07 -11.45 11.42
N ASN A 292 -2.30 -12.36 10.83
CA ASN A 292 -2.64 -12.92 9.51
C ASN A 292 -3.94 -13.72 9.52
N LYS A 293 -4.34 -14.32 10.66
CA LYS A 293 -5.52 -15.17 10.77
C LYS A 293 -6.81 -14.38 10.63
N LEU A 294 -6.79 -13.10 11.02
CA LEU A 294 -7.95 -12.21 10.86
C LEU A 294 -8.39 -12.08 9.39
N TYR A 295 -7.46 -12.28 8.46
CA TYR A 295 -7.69 -12.12 7.03
C TYR A 295 -7.89 -13.45 6.29
N GLN A 296 -8.01 -14.57 7.01
CA GLN A 296 -8.33 -15.86 6.39
C GLN A 296 -9.66 -15.84 5.63
N PRO A 297 -10.75 -15.23 6.15
CA PRO A 297 -11.99 -15.11 5.39
C PRO A 297 -11.84 -14.34 4.07
N ILE A 298 -10.92 -13.36 4.02
CA ILE A 298 -10.62 -12.62 2.79
C ILE A 298 -9.92 -13.51 1.76
N LEU A 299 -8.97 -14.34 2.23
CA LEU A 299 -8.32 -15.32 1.36
C LEU A 299 -9.31 -16.33 0.79
N ASP A 300 -10.14 -16.92 1.66
CA ASP A 300 -11.14 -17.93 1.27
C ASP A 300 -12.14 -17.35 0.26
N THR A 301 -12.60 -16.12 0.50
CA THR A 301 -13.47 -15.41 -0.45
C THR A 301 -12.75 -15.14 -1.78
N ALA A 302 -11.50 -14.72 -1.75
CA ALA A 302 -10.73 -14.42 -2.95
C ALA A 302 -10.50 -15.69 -3.82
N ILE A 303 -10.31 -16.85 -3.18
CA ILE A 303 -10.24 -18.14 -3.84
C ILE A 303 -11.60 -18.52 -4.43
N SER A 304 -12.67 -18.41 -3.66
CA SER A 304 -14.04 -18.77 -4.10
C SER A 304 -14.53 -17.94 -5.29
N VAL A 305 -14.13 -16.65 -5.34
CA VAL A 305 -14.47 -15.73 -6.44
C VAL A 305 -13.54 -15.93 -7.65
N GLY A 306 -12.39 -16.63 -7.48
CA GLY A 306 -11.40 -16.89 -8.53
C GLY A 306 -10.45 -15.72 -8.79
N ILE A 307 -10.18 -14.89 -7.77
CA ILE A 307 -9.19 -13.79 -7.82
C ILE A 307 -7.79 -14.28 -7.41
N ILE A 308 -7.74 -15.26 -6.52
CA ILE A 308 -6.51 -15.92 -6.08
C ILE A 308 -6.64 -17.41 -6.37
N ASP A 309 -5.61 -17.99 -6.96
CA ASP A 309 -5.52 -19.45 -7.14
C ASP A 309 -5.20 -20.12 -5.80
N ALA A 310 -5.90 -21.22 -5.50
CA ALA A 310 -5.72 -21.97 -4.26
C ALA A 310 -4.30 -22.56 -4.14
N ASP A 311 -3.71 -22.94 -5.28
CA ASP A 311 -2.42 -23.67 -5.37
C ASP A 311 -1.18 -22.74 -5.46
N GLN A 312 -1.35 -21.43 -5.41
CA GLN A 312 -0.23 -20.46 -5.50
C GLN A 312 0.25 -20.00 -4.13
#